data_fd69471a49c402e3ae68419efa18fc3c
#
_entry.id   fd69471a49c402e3ae68419efa18fc3c
#
_cell.length_a   1.000
_cell.length_b   1.000
_cell.length_c   1.000
_cell.angle_alpha   90.00
_cell.angle_beta   90.00
_cell.angle_gamma   90.00
#
_symmetry.space_group_name_H-M   'P 1'
#
loop_
_entity.id
_entity.type
_entity.pdbx_description
1 polymer ?
#
loop_
_entity_poly.entity_id
_entity_poly.type
_entity_poly.pdbx_seq_one_letter_code
_entity_poly.pdbx_strand_id
1 'polypeptide(L)'
;YDLILHSYGPDRYVGSFHTEISDQMTATEIDSMTRRLASEIYDQTDGQIIVAAIGIYARNTQDNTVIGMRTEITKIAMRHDGVIQVHGFTANIDEKYVAFDMVVEFGFDSEALMYHIMQDISEKYPDFSLNIKIDRDTSDLASMTCDLDADPNKK
;
A
#
# COMPACT_ATOMS: atom_id res chain seq x y z
N TYR A 1 -4.63 1.79 -0.12
CA TYR A 1 -3.23 1.64 0.29
C TYR A 1 -2.53 3.00 0.32
N ASP A 2 -1.42 3.12 1.03
CA ASP A 2 -0.49 4.26 0.99
C ASP A 2 -1.16 5.61 1.24
N LEU A 3 -2.09 5.66 2.21
CA LEU A 3 -2.79 6.88 2.55
C LEU A 3 -1.81 7.87 3.18
N ILE A 4 -1.70 9.04 2.56
CA ILE A 4 -0.93 10.18 3.09
C ILE A 4 -1.89 11.35 3.26
N LEU A 5 -1.90 11.94 4.45
CA LEU A 5 -2.65 13.15 4.75
C LEU A 5 -1.69 14.26 5.23
N HIS A 6 -1.73 15.38 4.57
CA HIS A 6 -1.01 16.57 4.97
C HIS A 6 -1.97 17.59 5.57
N SER A 7 -1.68 18.08 6.77
CA SER A 7 -2.42 19.19 7.37
C SER A 7 -2.16 20.48 6.58
N TYR A 8 -3.22 21.15 6.21
CA TYR A 8 -3.19 22.41 5.45
C TYR A 8 -3.87 23.56 6.20
N GLY A 9 -3.90 23.48 7.50
CA GLY A 9 -4.52 24.46 8.40
C GLY A 9 -5.52 23.80 9.35
N PRO A 10 -6.23 24.57 10.16
CA PRO A 10 -7.24 24.05 11.07
C PRO A 10 -8.32 23.28 10.28
N ASP A 11 -8.52 22.00 10.66
CA ASP A 11 -9.56 21.12 10.12
C ASP A 11 -9.53 20.99 8.58
N ARG A 12 -8.34 21.12 7.96
CA ARG A 12 -8.16 20.92 6.52
C ARG A 12 -6.96 20.04 6.23
N TYR A 13 -7.19 19.05 5.37
CA TYR A 13 -6.18 18.07 4.96
C TYR A 13 -6.19 17.90 3.44
N VAL A 14 -5.02 17.70 2.89
CA VAL A 14 -4.84 17.29 1.49
C VAL A 14 -4.25 15.90 1.50
N GLY A 15 -4.92 14.96 0.84
CA GLY A 15 -4.54 13.55 0.86
C GLY A 15 -4.29 12.95 -0.49
N SER A 16 -3.54 11.87 -0.49
CA SER A 16 -3.37 10.96 -1.62
C SER A 16 -3.37 9.52 -1.12
N PHE A 17 -3.79 8.60 -1.97
CA PHE A 17 -3.76 7.17 -1.69
C PHE A 17 -3.70 6.35 -2.98
N HIS A 18 -3.44 5.05 -2.85
CA HIS A 18 -3.53 4.11 -3.96
C HIS A 18 -4.75 3.19 -3.80
N THR A 19 -5.30 2.76 -4.94
CA THR A 19 -6.36 1.75 -4.99
C THR A 19 -6.04 0.66 -5.99
N GLU A 20 -6.36 -0.59 -5.67
CA GLU A 20 -6.33 -1.69 -6.63
C GLU A 20 -7.64 -1.77 -7.39
N ILE A 21 -7.54 -1.87 -8.71
CA ILE A 21 -8.68 -2.01 -9.61
C ILE A 21 -8.42 -3.15 -10.61
N SER A 22 -9.47 -3.60 -11.30
CA SER A 22 -9.31 -4.54 -12.40
C SER A 22 -8.52 -3.93 -13.57
N ASP A 23 -7.61 -4.71 -14.15
CA ASP A 23 -6.89 -4.38 -15.39
C ASP A 23 -7.81 -4.25 -16.60
N GLN A 24 -9.09 -4.64 -16.48
CA GLN A 24 -10.10 -4.53 -17.53
C GLN A 24 -10.84 -3.19 -17.52
N MET A 25 -10.63 -2.35 -16.53
CA MET A 25 -11.27 -1.03 -16.49
C MET A 25 -10.67 -0.11 -17.56
N THR A 26 -11.53 0.55 -18.28
CA THR A 26 -11.14 1.58 -19.25
C THR A 26 -10.70 2.87 -18.57
N ALA A 27 -9.91 3.70 -19.25
CA ALA A 27 -9.52 5.00 -18.73
C ALA A 27 -10.73 5.88 -18.33
N THR A 28 -11.86 5.79 -19.07
CA THR A 28 -13.07 6.53 -18.75
C THR A 28 -13.72 6.05 -17.45
N GLU A 29 -13.73 4.75 -17.20
CA GLU A 29 -14.27 4.18 -15.97
C GLU A 29 -13.39 4.55 -14.77
N ILE A 30 -12.07 4.52 -14.95
CA ILE A 30 -11.11 4.93 -13.93
C ILE A 30 -11.30 6.41 -13.58
N ASP A 31 -11.37 7.31 -14.59
CA ASP A 31 -11.59 8.75 -14.35
C ASP A 31 -12.93 8.99 -13.62
N SER A 32 -14.00 8.33 -14.03
CA SER A 32 -15.31 8.45 -13.36
C SER A 32 -15.28 7.96 -11.93
N MET A 33 -14.60 6.83 -11.66
CA MET A 33 -14.46 6.26 -10.33
C MET A 33 -13.65 7.19 -9.42
N THR A 34 -12.50 7.69 -9.87
CA THR A 34 -11.61 8.54 -9.06
C THR A 34 -12.26 9.87 -8.72
N ARG A 35 -12.98 10.49 -9.66
CA ARG A 35 -13.77 11.70 -9.40
C ARG A 35 -14.86 11.48 -8.36
N ARG A 36 -15.59 10.35 -8.47
CA ARG A 36 -16.62 10.00 -7.51
C ARG A 36 -16.05 9.78 -6.13
N LEU A 37 -14.95 9.02 -6.00
CA LEU A 37 -14.28 8.78 -4.71
C LEU A 37 -13.82 10.10 -4.06
N ALA A 38 -13.22 10.99 -4.84
CA ALA A 38 -12.77 12.28 -4.33
C ALA A 38 -13.95 13.15 -3.84
N SER A 39 -15.08 13.14 -4.56
CA SER A 39 -16.30 13.85 -4.14
C SER A 39 -16.91 13.24 -2.89
N GLU A 40 -17.05 11.91 -2.84
CA GLU A 40 -17.62 11.21 -1.68
C GLU A 40 -16.79 11.44 -0.41
N ILE A 41 -15.45 11.41 -0.51
CA ILE A 41 -14.56 11.68 0.64
C ILE A 41 -14.74 13.13 1.10
N TYR A 42 -14.80 14.08 0.18
CA TYR A 42 -15.03 15.49 0.52
C TYR A 42 -16.36 15.68 1.25
N ASP A 43 -17.44 15.10 0.72
CA ASP A 43 -18.78 15.22 1.29
C ASP A 43 -18.89 14.52 2.66
N GLN A 44 -18.31 13.32 2.82
CA GLN A 44 -18.35 12.56 4.07
C GLN A 44 -17.47 13.17 5.17
N THR A 45 -16.55 14.03 4.82
CA THR A 45 -15.66 14.72 5.78
C THR A 45 -16.03 16.20 5.98
N ASP A 46 -17.23 16.60 5.60
CA ASP A 46 -17.68 18.00 5.66
C ASP A 46 -16.68 18.98 5.01
N GLY A 47 -16.05 18.56 3.92
CA GLY A 47 -15.06 19.35 3.19
C GLY A 47 -13.67 19.45 3.86
N GLN A 48 -13.43 18.66 4.89
CA GLN A 48 -12.14 18.70 5.60
C GLN A 48 -11.01 18.03 4.80
N ILE A 49 -11.32 16.98 4.03
CA ILE A 49 -10.32 16.25 3.23
C ILE A 49 -10.50 16.54 1.74
N ILE A 50 -9.44 17.03 1.12
CA ILE A 50 -9.33 17.19 -0.33
C ILE A 50 -8.38 16.11 -0.86
N VAL A 51 -8.88 15.25 -1.75
CA VAL A 51 -8.07 14.23 -2.42
C VAL A 51 -7.33 14.88 -3.58
N ALA A 52 -6.01 14.98 -3.47
CA ALA A 52 -5.14 15.55 -4.49
C ALA A 52 -4.76 14.56 -5.58
N ALA A 53 -4.59 13.28 -5.22
CA ALA A 53 -4.23 12.22 -6.15
C ALA A 53 -4.74 10.86 -5.68
N ILE A 54 -5.13 10.02 -6.64
CA ILE A 54 -5.42 8.60 -6.43
C ILE A 54 -4.53 7.82 -7.38
N GLY A 55 -3.55 7.11 -6.83
CA GLY A 55 -2.71 6.18 -7.58
C GLY A 55 -3.47 4.89 -7.90
N ILE A 56 -3.13 4.27 -9.02
CA ILE A 56 -3.81 3.07 -9.50
C ILE A 56 -2.84 1.89 -9.56
N TYR A 57 -3.19 0.82 -8.87
CA TYR A 57 -2.60 -0.50 -9.06
C TYR A 57 -3.55 -1.35 -9.91
N ALA A 58 -3.12 -1.71 -11.13
CA ALA A 58 -3.90 -2.58 -12.01
C ALA A 58 -3.71 -4.05 -11.59
N ARG A 59 -4.75 -4.67 -11.08
CA ARG A 59 -4.74 -6.10 -10.71
C ARG A 59 -5.09 -6.95 -11.92
N ASN A 60 -4.18 -7.85 -12.30
CA ASN A 60 -4.46 -8.83 -13.36
C ASN A 60 -5.63 -9.73 -12.96
N THR A 61 -6.64 -9.82 -13.83
CA THR A 61 -7.86 -10.60 -13.62
C THR A 61 -8.09 -11.64 -14.71
N GLN A 62 -7.19 -11.75 -15.71
CA GLN A 62 -7.36 -12.61 -16.86
C GLN A 62 -6.32 -13.73 -16.95
N ASP A 63 -5.07 -13.46 -16.59
CA ASP A 63 -4.00 -14.45 -16.64
C ASP A 63 -3.98 -15.29 -15.35
N ASN A 64 -4.42 -16.53 -15.46
CA ASN A 64 -4.44 -17.47 -14.35
C ASN A 64 -3.04 -17.76 -13.76
N THR A 65 -1.98 -17.64 -14.57
CA THR A 65 -0.60 -17.82 -14.10
C THR A 65 -0.21 -16.67 -13.18
N VAL A 66 -0.48 -15.44 -13.60
CA VAL A 66 -0.21 -14.22 -12.79
C VAL A 66 -1.07 -14.21 -11.52
N ILE A 67 -2.36 -14.58 -11.63
CA ILE A 67 -3.28 -14.68 -10.48
C ILE A 67 -2.77 -15.71 -9.47
N GLY A 68 -2.36 -16.89 -9.95
CA GLY A 68 -1.79 -17.94 -9.12
C GLY A 68 -0.49 -17.50 -8.44
N MET A 69 0.41 -16.88 -9.19
CA MET A 69 1.67 -16.34 -8.68
C MET A 69 1.45 -15.27 -7.61
N ARG A 70 0.54 -14.33 -7.83
CA ARG A 70 0.14 -13.34 -6.83
C ARG A 70 -0.31 -14.01 -5.52
N THR A 71 -1.21 -14.98 -5.63
CA THR A 71 -1.77 -15.68 -4.46
C THR A 71 -0.67 -16.39 -3.66
N GLU A 72 0.25 -17.05 -4.34
CA GLU A 72 1.32 -17.78 -3.69
C GLU A 72 2.38 -16.87 -3.08
N ILE A 73 2.83 -15.85 -3.79
CA ILE A 73 3.82 -14.90 -3.29
C ILE A 73 3.26 -14.12 -2.11
N THR A 74 2.01 -13.67 -2.18
CA THR A 74 1.33 -13.05 -1.03
C THR A 74 1.30 -13.99 0.17
N LYS A 75 0.99 -15.27 -0.04
CA LYS A 75 0.99 -16.27 1.03
C LYS A 75 2.39 -16.52 1.61
N ILE A 76 3.43 -16.50 0.79
CA ILE A 76 4.82 -16.62 1.27
C ILE A 76 5.15 -15.42 2.15
N ALA A 77 4.97 -14.21 1.65
CA ALA A 77 5.29 -13.00 2.39
C ALA A 77 4.52 -12.90 3.72
N MET A 78 3.21 -13.17 3.70
CA MET A 78 2.34 -13.10 4.89
C MET A 78 2.58 -14.18 5.94
N ARG A 79 3.48 -15.17 5.71
CA ARG A 79 3.90 -16.14 6.74
C ARG A 79 4.98 -15.60 7.65
N HIS A 80 5.68 -14.56 7.23
CA HIS A 80 6.73 -13.95 8.04
C HIS A 80 6.11 -13.00 9.06
N ASP A 81 6.48 -13.17 10.31
CA ASP A 81 6.06 -12.27 11.38
C ASP A 81 6.54 -10.85 11.07
N GLY A 82 5.66 -9.88 11.29
CA GLY A 82 5.91 -8.48 10.99
C GLY A 82 5.43 -8.02 9.62
N VAL A 83 5.02 -8.91 8.71
CA VAL A 83 4.35 -8.53 7.46
C VAL A 83 2.86 -8.34 7.72
N ILE A 84 2.38 -7.11 7.55
CA ILE A 84 0.97 -6.75 7.78
C ILE A 84 0.16 -6.88 6.50
N GLN A 85 0.74 -6.48 5.36
CA GLN A 85 0.02 -6.38 4.09
C GLN A 85 0.96 -6.51 2.90
N VAL A 86 0.43 -7.05 1.79
CA VAL A 86 1.05 -7.05 0.46
C VAL A 86 0.07 -6.41 -0.51
N HIS A 87 0.56 -5.45 -1.31
CA HIS A 87 -0.25 -4.76 -2.32
C HIS A 87 0.59 -4.35 -3.54
N GLY A 88 -0.05 -3.76 -4.55
CA GLY A 88 0.65 -3.30 -5.76
C GLY A 88 1.33 -4.42 -6.57
N PHE A 89 0.86 -5.68 -6.43
CA PHE A 89 1.48 -6.82 -7.11
C PHE A 89 1.37 -6.70 -8.63
N THR A 90 2.51 -6.83 -9.31
CA THR A 90 2.60 -6.96 -10.76
C THR A 90 3.60 -8.06 -11.12
N ALA A 91 3.35 -8.78 -12.20
CA ALA A 91 4.25 -9.78 -12.76
C ALA A 91 4.26 -9.70 -14.27
N ASN A 92 5.44 -9.81 -14.86
CA ASN A 92 5.65 -10.01 -16.30
C ASN A 92 6.29 -11.38 -16.49
N ILE A 93 5.55 -12.32 -17.06
CA ILE A 93 6.00 -13.70 -17.24
C ILE A 93 7.11 -13.81 -18.30
N ASP A 94 7.03 -13.02 -19.36
CA ASP A 94 7.99 -13.03 -20.46
C ASP A 94 9.34 -12.45 -20.02
N GLU A 95 9.31 -11.36 -19.28
CA GLU A 95 10.51 -10.70 -18.75
C GLU A 95 11.01 -11.31 -17.43
N LYS A 96 10.32 -12.31 -16.91
CA LYS A 96 10.66 -12.95 -15.63
C LYS A 96 10.81 -11.93 -14.50
N TYR A 97 9.82 -11.08 -14.34
CA TYR A 97 9.84 -9.98 -13.39
C TYR A 97 8.60 -10.01 -12.48
N VAL A 98 8.81 -9.79 -11.20
CA VAL A 98 7.75 -9.60 -10.20
C VAL A 98 8.07 -8.38 -9.34
N ALA A 99 7.07 -7.56 -9.10
CA ALA A 99 7.16 -6.47 -8.13
C ALA A 99 5.91 -6.41 -7.26
N PHE A 100 6.10 -6.00 -6.01
CA PHE A 100 5.02 -5.71 -5.07
C PHE A 100 5.51 -4.84 -3.93
N ASP A 101 4.57 -4.19 -3.26
CA ASP A 101 4.80 -3.40 -2.07
C ASP A 101 4.33 -4.19 -0.83
N MET A 102 5.05 -4.04 0.27
CA MET A 102 4.83 -4.78 1.51
C MET A 102 4.84 -3.81 2.69
N VAL A 103 3.79 -3.86 3.50
CA VAL A 103 3.73 -3.11 4.76
C VAL A 103 4.29 -3.96 5.88
N VAL A 104 5.27 -3.41 6.59
CA VAL A 104 5.95 -4.08 7.71
C VAL A 104 5.65 -3.32 9.00
N GLU A 105 5.33 -4.07 10.04
CA GLU A 105 5.09 -3.57 11.39
C GLU A 105 6.31 -2.82 11.94
N PHE A 106 6.04 -1.76 12.67
CA PHE A 106 7.11 -0.97 13.29
C PHE A 106 7.88 -1.80 14.33
N GLY A 107 9.21 -1.71 14.28
CA GLY A 107 10.09 -2.42 15.21
C GLY A 107 10.72 -3.71 14.65
N PHE A 108 10.25 -4.21 13.50
CA PHE A 108 10.91 -5.31 12.81
C PHE A 108 12.13 -4.81 12.00
N ASP A 109 13.14 -5.68 11.89
CA ASP A 109 14.26 -5.46 10.97
C ASP A 109 13.78 -5.73 9.53
N SER A 110 13.40 -4.66 8.85
CA SER A 110 12.83 -4.74 7.52
C SER A 110 13.82 -5.26 6.46
N GLU A 111 15.13 -5.06 6.64
CA GLU A 111 16.13 -5.55 5.70
C GLU A 111 16.32 -7.06 5.84
N ALA A 112 16.44 -7.56 7.05
CA ALA A 112 16.50 -9.00 7.32
C ALA A 112 15.22 -9.71 6.88
N LEU A 113 14.06 -9.13 7.17
CA LEU A 113 12.76 -9.66 6.76
C LEU A 113 12.64 -9.75 5.25
N MET A 114 12.98 -8.69 4.53
CA MET A 114 12.99 -8.66 3.06
C MET A 114 13.92 -9.73 2.48
N TYR A 115 15.11 -9.89 3.05
CA TYR A 115 16.07 -10.90 2.61
C TYR A 115 15.49 -12.32 2.71
N HIS A 116 14.87 -12.68 3.83
CA HIS A 116 14.26 -13.99 4.02
C HIS A 116 13.07 -14.22 3.07
N ILE A 117 12.21 -13.23 2.91
CA ILE A 117 11.08 -13.31 1.98
C ILE A 117 11.57 -13.49 0.54
N MET A 118 12.59 -12.74 0.13
CA MET A 118 13.20 -12.88 -1.20
C MET A 118 13.78 -14.28 -1.41
N GLN A 119 14.43 -14.86 -0.39
CA GLN A 119 14.92 -16.25 -0.48
C GLN A 119 13.77 -17.23 -0.69
N ASP A 120 12.73 -17.18 0.14
CA ASP A 120 11.59 -18.11 0.05
C ASP A 120 10.86 -17.99 -1.29
N ILE A 121 10.73 -16.77 -1.82
CA ILE A 121 10.13 -16.58 -3.15
C ILE A 121 11.06 -17.12 -4.25
N SER A 122 12.37 -16.88 -4.15
CA SER A 122 13.34 -17.33 -5.16
C SER A 122 13.51 -18.84 -5.21
N GLU A 123 13.29 -19.56 -4.08
CA GLU A 123 13.25 -21.01 -4.08
C GLU A 123 12.15 -21.57 -4.99
N LYS A 124 11.01 -20.86 -5.05
CA LYS A 124 9.87 -21.26 -5.88
C LYS A 124 9.91 -20.70 -7.30
N TYR A 125 10.43 -19.51 -7.45
CA TYR A 125 10.52 -18.77 -8.71
C TYR A 125 11.96 -18.34 -9.02
N PRO A 126 12.89 -19.31 -9.23
CA PRO A 126 14.32 -19.02 -9.32
C PRO A 126 14.73 -18.15 -10.53
N ASP A 127 13.90 -18.18 -11.58
CA ASP A 127 14.16 -17.44 -12.81
C ASP A 127 13.64 -16.00 -12.78
N PHE A 128 12.92 -15.63 -11.72
CA PHE A 128 12.28 -14.32 -11.65
C PHE A 128 13.14 -13.31 -10.89
N SER A 129 13.28 -12.13 -11.46
CA SER A 129 13.79 -10.96 -10.74
C SER A 129 12.69 -10.37 -9.85
N LEU A 130 13.05 -10.08 -8.60
CA LEU A 130 12.13 -9.56 -7.60
C LEU A 130 12.42 -8.09 -7.29
N ASN A 131 11.40 -7.25 -7.29
CA ASN A 131 11.46 -5.89 -6.83
C ASN A 131 10.42 -5.69 -5.73
N ILE A 132 10.88 -5.70 -4.48
CA ILE A 132 10.02 -5.57 -3.29
C ILE A 132 10.28 -4.21 -2.67
N LYS A 133 9.23 -3.41 -2.54
CA LYS A 133 9.28 -2.15 -1.79
C LYS A 133 8.70 -2.37 -0.41
N ILE A 134 9.37 -1.84 0.61
CA ILE A 134 8.88 -1.87 1.98
C ILE A 134 8.29 -0.52 2.34
N ASP A 135 7.02 -0.54 2.73
CA ASP A 135 6.36 0.56 3.38
C ASP A 135 6.25 0.26 4.89
N ARG A 136 6.68 1.19 5.71
CA ARG A 136 6.56 1.01 7.16
C ARG A 136 5.18 1.44 7.60
N ASP A 137 4.56 0.64 8.46
CA ASP A 137 3.35 1.07 9.14
C ASP A 137 3.69 2.24 10.06
N THR A 138 3.14 3.40 9.74
CA THR A 138 3.29 4.63 10.52
C THR A 138 2.05 4.96 11.33
N SER A 139 1.07 4.06 11.39
CA SER A 139 -0.19 4.28 12.13
C SER A 139 0.04 4.53 13.61
N ASP A 140 1.05 3.88 14.21
CA ASP A 140 1.41 4.07 15.62
C ASP A 140 2.09 5.43 15.90
N LEU A 141 2.71 6.07 14.89
CA LEU A 141 3.31 7.39 15.08
C LEU A 141 2.25 8.49 15.29
N ALA A 142 1.06 8.30 14.77
CA ALA A 142 -0.05 9.23 14.99
C ALA A 142 -0.56 9.19 16.45
N SER A 143 -0.42 8.05 17.14
CA SER A 143 -0.77 7.92 18.56
C SER A 143 0.28 8.51 19.50
N MET A 144 1.53 8.59 19.08
CA MET A 144 2.63 9.17 19.87
C MET A 144 2.67 10.70 19.87
N THR A 145 2.00 11.35 18.92
CA THR A 145 2.00 12.82 18.82
C THR A 145 0.92 13.50 19.67
N CYS A 146 0.01 12.74 20.31
CA CYS A 146 -1.03 13.30 21.17
C CYS A 146 -0.60 13.67 22.58
N ASP A 147 0.61 13.28 23.02
CA ASP A 147 1.09 13.57 24.38
C ASP A 147 1.94 14.86 24.49
N LEU A 148 2.00 15.67 23.43
CA LEU A 148 2.75 16.94 23.47
C LEU A 148 2.03 18.08 24.24
N ASP A 149 0.79 17.87 24.69
CA ASP A 149 0.05 18.81 25.54
C ASP A 149 0.11 18.51 27.03
N ALA A 150 1.02 17.65 27.48
CA ALA A 150 1.30 17.50 28.90
C ALA A 150 2.03 18.73 29.40
N ASP A 151 1.28 19.71 29.94
CA ASP A 151 1.81 20.90 30.61
C ASP A 151 2.76 20.50 31.74
N PRO A 152 4.10 20.75 31.63
CA PRO A 152 5.07 20.38 32.66
C PRO A 152 4.93 21.18 33.96
N ASN A 153 3.96 22.11 34.06
CA ASN A 153 3.77 23.02 35.20
C ASN A 153 2.53 22.76 36.05
N LYS A 154 1.80 21.66 35.86
CA LYS A 154 0.79 21.23 36.83
C LYS A 154 1.43 20.43 37.95
N LYS A 155 1.89 21.15 38.96
CA LYS A 155 2.08 20.67 40.34
C LYS A 155 1.03 21.23 41.22
#